data_310cf3bb697c0f6abc3e0b076119fb14
#
_entry.id   310cf3bb697c0f6abc3e0b076119fb14
#
_cell.length_a   1.000
_cell.length_b   1.000
_cell.length_c   1.000
_cell.angle_alpha   90.00
_cell.angle_beta   90.00
_cell.angle_gamma   90.00
#
_symmetry.space_group_name_H-M   'P 1'
#
loop_
_entity.id
_entity.type
_entity.pdbx_description
1 polymer ?
#
loop_
_entity_poly.entity_id
_entity_poly.type
_entity_poly.pdbx_seq_one_letter_code
_entity_poly.pdbx_strand_id
1 'polypeptide(L)'
;MGQQREISYRSRPQYCPFKRWPGGCRIALQHGQEPAAAPRLRAALADTPGVAAVGAPVTRDGFSYVEGTLTSSTDSQASFATVDRLRSSVHAIAGADGLVGGSSAVNLDTQRAARHDRNLVVPLVLVVVFVILALVLRALVAPLLLVGTVVLSFAAALGTSALVWDHVFHFAGSDPAIPLFAFVFLVALGVDYNIFLMTRVHEESRRHGTRRGALIGLAATGGVITSAGLVLAGTFMALGSLPVILATEIGFVVAFGVLLDTFVVRSVLVSALNLDVGRWLWWPSGLHRRPDVDLDELENDQPAALTT
;
A
#
# COMPACT_ATOMS: atom_id res chain seq x y z
N MET A 1 -12.36 -32.03 -1.39
CA MET A 1 -11.11 -32.47 -0.71
C MET A 1 -10.05 -32.59 -1.78
N GLY A 2 -9.35 -31.51 -2.07
CA GLY A 2 -8.26 -31.44 -3.06
C GLY A 2 -6.94 -31.31 -2.32
N GLN A 3 -6.12 -32.32 -2.42
CA GLN A 3 -4.75 -32.31 -1.86
C GLN A 3 -3.91 -31.29 -2.63
N GLN A 4 -3.52 -30.21 -1.97
CA GLN A 4 -2.37 -29.38 -2.36
C GLN A 4 -1.12 -30.24 -2.13
N ARG A 5 -0.48 -30.66 -3.21
CA ARG A 5 0.88 -31.22 -3.12
C ARG A 5 1.85 -30.08 -2.90
N GLU A 6 2.32 -29.94 -1.68
CA GLU A 6 3.50 -29.15 -1.35
C GLU A 6 4.69 -29.68 -2.13
N ILE A 7 5.18 -28.87 -3.08
CA ILE A 7 6.47 -29.12 -3.75
C ILE A 7 7.56 -28.63 -2.80
N SER A 8 8.15 -29.57 -2.05
CA SER A 8 9.32 -29.33 -1.22
C SER A 8 10.51 -28.95 -2.08
N TYR A 9 10.86 -27.68 -2.10
CA TYR A 9 12.13 -27.19 -2.64
C TYR A 9 13.28 -27.59 -1.71
N ARG A 10 13.85 -28.75 -1.89
CA ARG A 10 15.19 -29.04 -1.35
C ARG A 10 16.24 -28.35 -2.21
N SER A 11 16.66 -27.19 -1.79
CA SER A 11 17.74 -26.38 -2.34
C SER A 11 19.08 -27.10 -2.20
N ARG A 12 19.69 -27.43 -3.34
CA ARG A 12 21.16 -27.44 -3.43
C ARG A 12 21.56 -26.30 -4.38
N PRO A 13 22.44 -25.38 -3.96
CA PRO A 13 22.97 -24.37 -4.85
C PRO A 13 24.03 -25.05 -5.76
N GLN A 14 23.61 -25.57 -6.89
CA GLN A 14 24.55 -25.91 -7.93
C GLN A 14 24.58 -24.78 -8.96
N TYR A 15 25.75 -24.18 -9.07
CA TYR A 15 26.18 -23.20 -10.02
C TYR A 15 25.50 -23.35 -11.38
N CYS A 16 24.68 -22.38 -11.76
CA CYS A 16 24.26 -22.16 -13.13
C CYS A 16 25.43 -21.46 -13.86
N PRO A 17 26.08 -22.05 -14.86
CA PRO A 17 27.19 -21.42 -15.58
C PRO A 17 26.70 -20.45 -16.67
N PHE A 18 25.57 -19.79 -16.49
CA PHE A 18 25.05 -18.80 -17.44
C PHE A 18 25.01 -17.40 -16.81
N LYS A 19 26.22 -16.80 -16.83
CA LYS A 19 26.37 -15.34 -16.72
C LYS A 19 25.84 -14.68 -18.00
N ARG A 20 24.92 -13.75 -17.84
CA ARG A 20 24.60 -12.67 -18.77
C ARG A 20 23.60 -12.97 -19.91
N TRP A 21 22.29 -12.95 -19.55
CA TRP A 21 21.25 -12.54 -20.52
C TRP A 21 20.27 -11.60 -19.82
N PRO A 22 20.17 -10.32 -20.22
CA PRO A 22 19.11 -9.42 -19.74
C PRO A 22 17.81 -9.77 -20.46
N GLY A 23 16.78 -10.13 -19.72
CA GLY A 23 15.41 -10.20 -20.22
C GLY A 23 14.91 -11.55 -20.75
N GLY A 24 15.47 -12.68 -20.29
CA GLY A 24 15.00 -14.00 -20.72
C GLY A 24 13.79 -14.52 -19.92
N CYS A 25 12.73 -14.92 -20.61
CA CYS A 25 11.68 -15.76 -20.05
C CYS A 25 12.09 -17.23 -20.22
N ARG A 26 12.07 -18.02 -19.12
CA ARG A 26 12.35 -19.46 -19.17
C ARG A 26 11.06 -20.23 -19.06
N ILE A 27 10.88 -21.20 -19.92
CA ILE A 27 9.76 -22.12 -19.86
C ILE A 27 10.31 -23.49 -19.53
N ALA A 28 9.86 -24.05 -18.40
CA ALA A 28 10.19 -25.38 -17.96
C ALA A 28 8.98 -26.30 -18.18
N LEU A 29 9.22 -27.45 -18.80
CA LEU A 29 8.24 -28.54 -18.88
C LEU A 29 8.55 -29.57 -17.82
N GLN A 30 7.56 -29.95 -17.03
CA GLN A 30 7.70 -31.03 -16.06
C GLN A 30 7.61 -32.38 -16.77
N HIS A 31 8.54 -33.29 -16.41
CA HIS A 31 8.62 -34.60 -17.02
C HIS A 31 7.50 -35.52 -16.57
N GLY A 32 6.94 -36.23 -17.52
CA GLY A 32 5.96 -37.30 -17.35
C GLY A 32 5.13 -37.56 -18.60
N GLN A 33 5.11 -36.65 -19.56
CA GLN A 33 4.26 -36.76 -20.75
C GLN A 33 5.04 -36.29 -22.00
N GLU A 34 5.38 -37.21 -22.84
CA GLU A 34 5.89 -37.12 -24.22
C GLU A 34 7.06 -36.17 -24.53
N PRO A 35 8.22 -36.75 -24.93
CA PRO A 35 9.31 -36.00 -25.61
C PRO A 35 8.84 -35.24 -26.87
N ALA A 36 7.72 -35.64 -27.43
CA ALA A 36 7.08 -34.99 -28.58
C ALA A 36 6.45 -33.60 -28.26
N ALA A 37 6.29 -33.23 -27.01
CA ALA A 37 5.72 -31.93 -26.64
C ALA A 37 6.74 -30.77 -26.80
N ALA A 38 8.02 -31.01 -26.66
CA ALA A 38 9.06 -29.98 -26.73
C ALA A 38 9.11 -29.22 -28.08
N PRO A 39 9.00 -29.85 -29.26
CA PRO A 39 8.92 -29.15 -30.54
C PRO A 39 7.65 -28.32 -30.68
N ARG A 40 6.50 -28.82 -30.19
CA ARG A 40 5.22 -28.08 -30.23
C ARG A 40 5.28 -26.85 -29.35
N LEU A 41 5.90 -26.99 -28.18
CA LEU A 41 6.11 -25.88 -27.26
C LEU A 41 7.00 -24.80 -27.88
N ARG A 42 8.13 -25.20 -28.49
CA ARG A 42 9.02 -24.27 -29.18
C ARG A 42 8.29 -23.51 -30.30
N ALA A 43 7.47 -24.19 -31.06
CA ALA A 43 6.65 -23.56 -32.11
C ALA A 43 5.65 -22.55 -31.50
N ALA A 44 4.90 -22.95 -30.48
CA ALA A 44 3.95 -22.07 -29.79
C ALA A 44 4.63 -20.82 -29.19
N LEU A 45 5.85 -20.95 -28.69
CA LEU A 45 6.64 -19.81 -28.24
C LEU A 45 7.03 -18.88 -29.37
N ALA A 46 7.54 -19.46 -30.47
CA ALA A 46 7.99 -18.70 -31.64
C ALA A 46 6.84 -17.91 -32.28
N ASP A 47 5.63 -18.46 -32.26
CA ASP A 47 4.42 -17.84 -32.82
C ASP A 47 3.79 -16.80 -31.87
N THR A 48 4.27 -16.69 -30.61
CA THR A 48 3.67 -15.76 -29.64
C THR A 48 4.18 -14.33 -29.87
N PRO A 49 3.29 -13.35 -30.15
CA PRO A 49 3.69 -11.96 -30.34
C PRO A 49 4.36 -11.39 -29.08
N GLY A 50 5.54 -10.80 -29.23
CA GLY A 50 6.34 -10.25 -28.13
C GLY A 50 7.54 -11.14 -27.73
N VAL A 51 7.71 -12.29 -28.38
CA VAL A 51 8.91 -13.12 -28.29
C VAL A 51 9.84 -12.76 -29.42
N ALA A 52 11.10 -12.41 -29.11
CA ALA A 52 12.12 -12.02 -30.08
C ALA A 52 12.90 -13.21 -30.63
N ALA A 53 13.20 -14.17 -29.77
CA ALA A 53 13.98 -15.36 -30.13
C ALA A 53 13.60 -16.53 -29.23
N VAL A 54 13.69 -17.74 -29.77
CA VAL A 54 13.44 -18.99 -29.04
C VAL A 54 14.63 -19.92 -29.19
N GLY A 55 15.19 -20.33 -28.07
CA GLY A 55 16.32 -21.26 -28.01
C GLY A 55 15.96 -22.69 -28.40
N ALA A 56 16.97 -23.54 -28.49
CA ALA A 56 16.76 -24.95 -28.64
C ALA A 56 16.27 -25.59 -27.33
N PRO A 57 15.41 -26.60 -27.38
CA PRO A 57 15.01 -27.33 -26.18
C PRO A 57 16.22 -28.03 -25.54
N VAL A 58 16.37 -27.87 -24.24
CA VAL A 58 17.40 -28.55 -23.44
C VAL A 58 16.68 -29.45 -22.42
N THR A 59 16.99 -30.74 -22.46
CA THR A 59 16.46 -31.72 -21.51
C THR A 59 17.50 -32.04 -20.45
N ARG A 60 17.13 -31.85 -19.18
CA ARG A 60 17.97 -32.12 -18.03
C ARG A 60 17.15 -32.62 -16.85
N ASP A 61 17.61 -33.65 -16.16
CA ASP A 61 16.98 -34.19 -14.94
C ASP A 61 15.47 -34.49 -15.10
N GLY A 62 15.05 -34.92 -16.30
CA GLY A 62 13.67 -35.25 -16.59
C GLY A 62 12.78 -34.03 -16.93
N PHE A 63 13.36 -32.85 -17.06
CA PHE A 63 12.65 -31.63 -17.49
C PHE A 63 13.17 -31.15 -18.84
N SER A 64 12.28 -30.68 -19.67
CA SER A 64 12.64 -29.99 -20.92
C SER A 64 12.46 -28.48 -20.75
N TYR A 65 13.50 -27.73 -21.03
CA TYR A 65 13.54 -26.28 -20.94
C TYR A 65 13.61 -25.68 -22.33
N VAL A 66 12.81 -24.67 -22.58
CA VAL A 66 12.92 -23.82 -23.77
C VAL A 66 13.08 -22.38 -23.31
N GLU A 67 14.16 -21.73 -23.73
CA GLU A 67 14.37 -20.31 -23.43
C GLU A 67 13.77 -19.43 -24.52
N GLY A 68 13.01 -18.42 -24.13
CA GLY A 68 12.51 -17.37 -24.99
C GLY A 68 13.01 -16.00 -24.54
N THR A 69 13.45 -15.17 -25.48
CA THR A 69 13.81 -13.76 -25.19
C THR A 69 12.64 -12.88 -25.59
N LEU A 70 12.21 -12.00 -24.70
CA LEU A 70 11.14 -11.04 -24.98
C LEU A 70 11.67 -9.80 -25.70
N THR A 71 10.83 -9.17 -26.52
CA THR A 71 11.16 -7.93 -27.23
C THR A 71 11.16 -6.70 -26.32
N SER A 72 10.44 -6.78 -25.19
CA SER A 72 10.26 -5.68 -24.23
C SER A 72 11.06 -5.90 -22.95
N SER A 73 11.32 -4.82 -22.20
CA SER A 73 12.00 -4.88 -20.91
C SER A 73 11.22 -5.73 -19.90
N THR A 74 11.93 -6.35 -18.96
CA THR A 74 11.44 -7.37 -18.02
C THR A 74 10.26 -6.91 -17.16
N ASP A 75 10.19 -5.60 -16.86
CA ASP A 75 9.21 -5.01 -15.94
C ASP A 75 8.11 -4.20 -16.66
N SER A 76 8.07 -4.28 -18.00
CA SER A 76 7.09 -3.53 -18.77
C SER A 76 5.73 -4.22 -18.85
N GLN A 77 4.65 -3.46 -19.00
CA GLN A 77 3.31 -3.99 -19.22
C GLN A 77 3.25 -4.87 -20.49
N ALA A 78 4.08 -4.56 -21.50
CA ALA A 78 4.19 -5.35 -22.71
C ALA A 78 4.79 -6.74 -22.42
N SER A 79 5.79 -6.84 -21.55
CA SER A 79 6.36 -8.14 -21.14
C SER A 79 5.35 -8.97 -20.35
N PHE A 80 4.58 -8.34 -19.46
CA PHE A 80 3.53 -9.00 -18.68
C PHE A 80 2.42 -9.56 -19.57
N ALA A 81 1.96 -8.77 -20.54
CA ALA A 81 0.99 -9.24 -21.54
C ALA A 81 1.54 -10.39 -22.40
N THR A 82 2.83 -10.40 -22.69
CA THR A 82 3.49 -11.50 -23.42
C THR A 82 3.57 -12.76 -22.56
N VAL A 83 3.90 -12.65 -21.28
CA VAL A 83 3.88 -13.78 -20.32
C VAL A 83 2.48 -14.41 -20.24
N ASP A 84 1.43 -13.60 -20.19
CA ASP A 84 0.06 -14.12 -20.15
C ASP A 84 -0.32 -14.87 -21.44
N ARG A 85 0.05 -14.34 -22.60
CA ARG A 85 -0.14 -15.03 -23.88
C ARG A 85 0.64 -16.35 -23.92
N LEU A 86 1.90 -16.34 -23.45
CA LEU A 86 2.71 -17.55 -23.35
C LEU A 86 2.09 -18.60 -22.45
N ARG A 87 1.58 -18.21 -21.28
CA ARG A 87 0.86 -19.12 -20.38
C ARG A 87 -0.37 -19.73 -21.06
N SER A 88 -1.16 -18.91 -21.75
CA SER A 88 -2.33 -19.38 -22.48
C SER A 88 -1.96 -20.34 -23.61
N SER A 89 -0.93 -20.03 -24.39
CA SER A 89 -0.45 -20.88 -25.50
C SER A 89 0.11 -22.22 -24.98
N VAL A 90 0.88 -22.19 -23.88
CA VAL A 90 1.46 -23.38 -23.27
C VAL A 90 0.39 -24.31 -22.68
N HIS A 91 -0.59 -23.75 -21.97
CA HIS A 91 -1.69 -24.52 -21.38
C HIS A 91 -2.66 -25.09 -22.44
N ALA A 92 -2.71 -24.52 -23.65
CA ALA A 92 -3.53 -25.03 -24.74
C ALA A 92 -2.93 -26.31 -25.38
N ILE A 93 -1.66 -26.64 -25.09
CA ILE A 93 -1.02 -27.83 -25.64
C ILE A 93 -1.39 -29.04 -24.78
N ALA A 94 -2.22 -29.91 -25.31
CA ALA A 94 -2.64 -31.12 -24.64
C ALA A 94 -1.43 -32.02 -24.29
N GLY A 95 -1.35 -32.45 -23.02
CA GLY A 95 -0.28 -33.30 -22.53
C GLY A 95 1.05 -32.57 -22.17
N ALA A 96 1.09 -31.26 -22.29
CA ALA A 96 2.21 -30.44 -21.83
C ALA A 96 1.81 -29.71 -20.55
N ASP A 97 2.18 -30.24 -19.38
CA ASP A 97 2.09 -29.48 -18.10
C ASP A 97 3.21 -28.41 -18.05
N GLY A 98 3.15 -27.48 -19.00
CA GLY A 98 4.19 -26.48 -19.17
C GLY A 98 4.04 -25.32 -18.19
N LEU A 99 5.15 -24.96 -17.53
CA LEU A 99 5.24 -23.81 -16.62
C LEU A 99 6.04 -22.68 -17.29
N VAL A 100 5.49 -21.49 -17.26
CA VAL A 100 6.15 -20.29 -17.78
C VAL A 100 6.75 -19.53 -16.60
N GLY A 101 8.08 -19.53 -16.51
CA GLY A 101 8.88 -18.86 -15.48
C GLY A 101 9.81 -17.80 -16.08
N GLY A 102 10.72 -17.31 -15.25
CA GLY A 102 11.68 -16.25 -15.60
C GLY A 102 11.34 -14.93 -14.90
N SER A 103 12.23 -13.93 -15.03
CA SER A 103 12.11 -12.68 -14.28
C SER A 103 10.78 -11.95 -14.54
N SER A 104 10.37 -11.84 -15.80
CA SER A 104 9.08 -11.18 -16.13
C SER A 104 7.87 -11.93 -15.57
N ALA A 105 7.89 -13.26 -15.55
CA ALA A 105 6.82 -14.07 -14.98
C ALA A 105 6.75 -13.93 -13.46
N VAL A 106 7.90 -13.96 -12.78
CA VAL A 106 7.99 -13.74 -11.33
C VAL A 106 7.50 -12.34 -10.97
N ASN A 107 7.92 -11.31 -11.69
CA ASN A 107 7.47 -9.93 -11.45
C ASN A 107 5.97 -9.77 -11.67
N LEU A 108 5.41 -10.40 -12.70
CA LEU A 108 3.96 -10.42 -12.93
C LEU A 108 3.21 -11.09 -11.79
N ASP A 109 3.69 -12.24 -11.34
CA ASP A 109 3.06 -13.00 -10.24
C ASP A 109 3.16 -12.24 -8.92
N THR A 110 4.31 -11.62 -8.63
CA THR A 110 4.51 -10.75 -7.47
C THR A 110 3.57 -9.56 -7.52
N GLN A 111 3.41 -8.91 -8.68
CA GLN A 111 2.48 -7.80 -8.84
C GLN A 111 1.03 -8.22 -8.64
N ARG A 112 0.64 -9.41 -9.11
CA ARG A 112 -0.70 -9.96 -8.91
C ARG A 112 -0.97 -10.30 -7.44
N ALA A 113 -0.01 -10.95 -6.79
CA ALA A 113 -0.09 -11.25 -5.37
C ALA A 113 -0.22 -9.97 -4.55
N ALA A 114 0.64 -8.98 -4.78
CA ALA A 114 0.58 -7.70 -4.08
C ALA A 114 -0.75 -6.95 -4.30
N ARG A 115 -1.34 -7.02 -5.50
CA ARG A 115 -2.67 -6.46 -5.76
C ARG A 115 -3.78 -7.22 -5.01
N HIS A 116 -3.70 -8.54 -4.98
CA HIS A 116 -4.66 -9.37 -4.25
C HIS A 116 -4.59 -9.08 -2.75
N ASP A 117 -3.40 -9.08 -2.19
CA ASP A 117 -3.16 -8.79 -0.77
C ASP A 117 -3.65 -7.39 -0.40
N ARG A 118 -3.33 -6.39 -1.20
CA ARG A 118 -3.82 -5.02 -0.98
C ARG A 118 -5.35 -4.95 -0.97
N ASN A 119 -6.01 -5.59 -1.93
CA ASN A 119 -7.47 -5.56 -2.04
C ASN A 119 -8.17 -6.28 -0.88
N LEU A 120 -7.49 -7.21 -0.22
CA LEU A 120 -8.00 -7.91 0.96
C LEU A 120 -7.62 -7.19 2.26
N VAL A 121 -6.34 -6.86 2.43
CA VAL A 121 -5.80 -6.33 3.69
C VAL A 121 -6.27 -4.90 3.95
N VAL A 122 -6.29 -4.04 2.93
CA VAL A 122 -6.67 -2.63 3.11
C VAL A 122 -8.10 -2.50 3.67
N PRO A 123 -9.15 -3.07 3.06
CA PRO A 123 -10.50 -2.95 3.61
C PRO A 123 -10.65 -3.64 4.96
N LEU A 124 -9.98 -4.78 5.17
CA LEU A 124 -10.01 -5.48 6.45
C LEU A 124 -9.46 -4.61 7.58
N VAL A 125 -8.29 -4.00 7.38
CA VAL A 125 -7.66 -3.11 8.36
C VAL A 125 -8.54 -1.88 8.62
N LEU A 126 -9.11 -1.26 7.58
CA LEU A 126 -10.00 -0.11 7.74
C LEU A 126 -11.25 -0.45 8.56
N VAL A 127 -11.83 -1.64 8.36
CA VAL A 127 -12.99 -2.11 9.15
C VAL A 127 -12.58 -2.32 10.62
N VAL A 128 -11.45 -2.98 10.87
CA VAL A 128 -10.95 -3.21 12.23
C VAL A 128 -10.68 -1.89 12.94
N VAL A 129 -9.99 -0.96 12.27
CA VAL A 129 -9.72 0.39 12.79
C VAL A 129 -11.01 1.15 13.08
N PHE A 130 -11.96 1.11 12.15
CA PHE A 130 -13.28 1.73 12.36
C PHE A 130 -13.98 1.17 13.60
N VAL A 131 -14.01 -0.15 13.76
CA VAL A 131 -14.63 -0.81 14.92
C VAL A 131 -13.94 -0.40 16.23
N ILE A 132 -12.60 -0.42 16.26
CA ILE A 132 -11.85 0.01 17.46
C ILE A 132 -12.16 1.47 17.81
N LEU A 133 -12.10 2.37 16.82
CA LEU A 133 -12.44 3.78 17.04
C LEU A 133 -13.87 3.97 17.50
N ALA A 134 -14.83 3.25 16.91
CA ALA A 134 -16.24 3.32 17.29
C ALA A 134 -16.46 2.88 18.74
N LEU A 135 -15.77 1.83 19.19
CA LEU A 135 -15.84 1.37 20.57
C LEU A 135 -15.20 2.36 21.55
N VAL A 136 -14.03 2.89 21.22
CA VAL A 136 -13.29 3.84 22.07
C VAL A 136 -14.04 5.16 22.20
N LEU A 137 -14.51 5.72 21.10
CA LEU A 137 -15.21 7.02 21.07
C LEU A 137 -16.71 6.91 21.40
N ARG A 138 -17.23 5.68 21.43
CA ARG A 138 -18.67 5.41 21.60
C ARG A 138 -19.55 6.25 20.66
N ALA A 139 -19.10 6.40 19.42
CA ALA A 139 -19.71 7.18 18.35
C ALA A 139 -19.49 6.46 17.02
N LEU A 140 -20.28 6.77 16.00
CA LEU A 140 -20.13 6.21 14.66
C LEU A 140 -19.65 7.25 13.64
N VAL A 141 -20.10 8.49 13.79
CA VAL A 141 -19.77 9.57 12.82
C VAL A 141 -18.30 9.97 12.92
N ALA A 142 -17.78 10.17 14.14
CA ALA A 142 -16.37 10.52 14.33
C ALA A 142 -15.42 9.48 13.73
N PRO A 143 -15.53 8.17 14.03
CA PRO A 143 -14.71 7.15 13.41
C PRO A 143 -14.81 7.10 11.89
N LEU A 144 -16.01 7.27 11.33
CA LEU A 144 -16.21 7.28 9.88
C LEU A 144 -15.45 8.42 9.21
N LEU A 145 -15.53 9.62 9.77
CA LEU A 145 -14.79 10.78 9.28
C LEU A 145 -13.27 10.59 9.42
N LEU A 146 -12.81 10.07 10.56
CA LEU A 146 -11.39 9.80 10.79
C LEU A 146 -10.83 8.76 9.82
N VAL A 147 -11.54 7.66 9.59
CA VAL A 147 -11.14 6.67 8.58
C VAL A 147 -11.12 7.30 7.18
N GLY A 148 -12.11 8.12 6.86
CA GLY A 148 -12.15 8.87 5.60
C GLY A 148 -10.94 9.80 5.42
N THR A 149 -10.54 10.53 6.46
CA THR A 149 -9.35 11.41 6.40
C THR A 149 -8.05 10.61 6.27
N VAL A 150 -7.94 9.45 6.91
CA VAL A 150 -6.77 8.55 6.77
C VAL A 150 -6.66 8.02 5.34
N VAL A 151 -7.77 7.58 4.74
CA VAL A 151 -7.77 7.12 3.33
C VAL A 151 -7.40 8.25 2.38
N LEU A 152 -7.91 9.46 2.60
CA LEU A 152 -7.57 10.64 1.80
C LEU A 152 -6.09 10.99 1.92
N SER A 153 -5.56 11.00 3.15
CA SER A 153 -4.14 11.26 3.43
C SER A 153 -3.24 10.24 2.76
N PHE A 154 -3.57 8.96 2.87
CA PHE A 154 -2.85 7.88 2.20
C PHE A 154 -2.85 8.03 0.68
N ALA A 155 -4.02 8.30 0.08
CA ALA A 155 -4.13 8.49 -1.36
C ALA A 155 -3.32 9.70 -1.84
N ALA A 156 -3.35 10.80 -1.08
CA ALA A 156 -2.58 12.01 -1.38
C ALA A 156 -1.07 11.76 -1.25
N ALA A 157 -0.64 11.07 -0.18
CA ALA A 157 0.77 10.73 0.03
C ALA A 157 1.31 9.84 -1.10
N LEU A 158 0.57 8.78 -1.44
CA LEU A 158 0.97 7.85 -2.50
C LEU A 158 0.96 8.50 -3.88
N GLY A 159 -0.08 9.29 -4.19
CA GLY A 159 -0.18 10.00 -5.46
C GLY A 159 0.93 11.03 -5.66
N THR A 160 1.22 11.84 -4.63
CA THR A 160 2.33 12.81 -4.68
C THR A 160 3.67 12.11 -4.79
N SER A 161 3.87 11.01 -4.06
CA SER A 161 5.11 10.24 -4.14
C SER A 161 5.32 9.65 -5.54
N ALA A 162 4.26 9.11 -6.15
CA ALA A 162 4.33 8.58 -7.52
C ALA A 162 4.74 9.68 -8.53
N LEU A 163 4.18 10.89 -8.40
CA LEU A 163 4.58 12.04 -9.24
C LEU A 163 6.03 12.42 -9.04
N VAL A 164 6.52 12.42 -7.80
CA VAL A 164 7.93 12.74 -7.50
C VAL A 164 8.86 11.68 -8.07
N TRP A 165 8.52 10.39 -7.96
CA TRP A 165 9.35 9.31 -8.50
C TRP A 165 9.43 9.35 -10.03
N ASP A 166 8.32 9.64 -10.69
CA ASP A 166 8.30 9.71 -12.15
C ASP A 166 9.05 10.96 -12.69
N HIS A 167 8.79 12.14 -12.10
CA HIS A 167 9.28 13.40 -12.63
C HIS A 167 10.62 13.86 -12.08
N VAL A 168 10.97 13.49 -10.84
CA VAL A 168 12.19 13.95 -10.16
C VAL A 168 13.26 12.85 -10.15
N PHE A 169 12.92 11.65 -9.73
CA PHE A 169 13.87 10.55 -9.61
C PHE A 169 13.98 9.69 -10.86
N HIS A 170 13.03 9.80 -11.79
CA HIS A 170 12.99 9.05 -13.06
C HIS A 170 13.12 7.53 -12.84
N PHE A 171 12.48 7.01 -11.79
CA PHE A 171 12.50 5.58 -11.52
C PHE A 171 11.74 4.82 -12.61
N ALA A 172 12.34 3.74 -13.10
CA ALA A 172 11.75 2.90 -14.16
C ALA A 172 10.49 2.12 -13.73
N GLY A 173 10.08 2.24 -12.47
CA GLY A 173 8.92 1.63 -11.85
C GLY A 173 9.10 1.55 -10.33
N SER A 174 8.02 1.44 -9.57
CA SER A 174 8.05 1.25 -8.13
C SER A 174 7.74 -0.20 -7.76
N ASP A 175 8.23 -0.64 -6.59
CA ASP A 175 7.97 -1.99 -6.10
C ASP A 175 6.46 -2.19 -5.86
N PRO A 176 5.85 -3.28 -6.35
CA PRO A 176 4.43 -3.58 -6.16
C PRO A 176 3.95 -3.65 -4.71
N ALA A 177 4.85 -3.87 -3.77
CA ALA A 177 4.55 -3.97 -2.35
C ALA A 177 4.46 -2.59 -1.65
N ILE A 178 5.05 -1.54 -2.24
CA ILE A 178 5.08 -0.18 -1.65
C ILE A 178 3.70 0.32 -1.21
N PRO A 179 2.62 0.22 -2.01
CA PRO A 179 1.32 0.73 -1.59
C PRO A 179 0.79 0.05 -0.33
N LEU A 180 1.07 -1.25 -0.15
CA LEU A 180 0.63 -1.97 1.04
C LEU A 180 1.47 -1.60 2.28
N PHE A 181 2.79 -1.53 2.16
CA PHE A 181 3.66 -1.09 3.25
C PHE A 181 3.36 0.35 3.67
N ALA A 182 3.27 1.27 2.71
CA ALA A 182 2.91 2.66 2.98
C ALA A 182 1.56 2.76 3.70
N PHE A 183 0.55 1.99 3.25
CA PHE A 183 -0.75 1.93 3.90
C PHE A 183 -0.65 1.50 5.36
N VAL A 184 0.04 0.38 5.63
CA VAL A 184 0.16 -0.16 6.99
C VAL A 184 0.86 0.84 7.91
N PHE A 185 1.96 1.45 7.46
CA PHE A 185 2.67 2.46 8.26
C PHE A 185 1.82 3.70 8.51
N LEU A 186 1.25 4.29 7.46
CA LEU A 186 0.49 5.53 7.59
C LEU A 186 -0.81 5.35 8.40
N VAL A 187 -1.49 4.21 8.22
CA VAL A 187 -2.70 3.91 8.99
C VAL A 187 -2.35 3.67 10.46
N ALA A 188 -1.35 2.83 10.75
CA ALA A 188 -0.96 2.54 12.13
C ALA A 188 -0.59 3.83 12.88
N LEU A 189 0.28 4.64 12.29
CA LEU A 189 0.73 5.90 12.90
C LEU A 189 -0.38 6.95 12.97
N GLY A 190 -1.19 7.06 11.91
CA GLY A 190 -2.29 8.02 11.87
C GLY A 190 -3.39 7.71 12.88
N VAL A 191 -3.72 6.43 13.06
CA VAL A 191 -4.77 5.99 13.99
C VAL A 191 -4.38 6.25 15.44
N ASP A 192 -3.16 5.94 15.85
CA ASP A 192 -2.69 6.16 17.22
C ASP A 192 -2.81 7.63 17.62
N TYR A 193 -2.38 8.51 16.76
CA TYR A 193 -2.50 9.94 17.01
C TYR A 193 -3.96 10.43 16.96
N ASN A 194 -4.81 9.85 16.10
CA ASN A 194 -6.22 10.19 16.05
C ASN A 194 -6.94 9.75 17.33
N ILE A 195 -6.63 8.58 17.86
CA ILE A 195 -7.17 8.13 19.16
C ILE A 195 -6.80 9.12 20.25
N PHE A 196 -5.52 9.50 20.33
CA PHE A 196 -5.04 10.44 21.36
C PHE A 196 -5.74 11.80 21.28
N LEU A 197 -5.83 12.39 20.09
CA LEU A 197 -6.51 13.67 19.88
C LEU A 197 -8.00 13.57 20.23
N MET A 198 -8.70 12.57 19.65
CA MET A 198 -10.15 12.47 19.79
C MET A 198 -10.59 12.06 21.19
N THR A 199 -9.79 11.30 21.92
CA THR A 199 -10.05 11.01 23.33
C THR A 199 -10.00 12.30 24.14
N ARG A 200 -9.02 13.16 23.88
CA ARG A 200 -8.92 14.46 24.55
C ARG A 200 -10.07 15.39 24.16
N VAL A 201 -10.39 15.45 22.87
CA VAL A 201 -11.57 16.20 22.40
C VAL A 201 -12.86 15.69 23.06
N HIS A 202 -13.02 14.39 23.19
CA HIS A 202 -14.19 13.79 23.84
C HIS A 202 -14.28 14.19 25.33
N GLU A 203 -13.18 14.16 26.06
CA GLU A 203 -13.13 14.59 27.47
C GLU A 203 -13.53 16.05 27.63
N GLU A 204 -12.92 16.94 26.84
CA GLU A 204 -13.19 18.37 26.90
C GLU A 204 -14.62 18.72 26.41
N SER A 205 -15.12 18.00 25.40
CA SER A 205 -16.48 18.17 24.89
C SER A 205 -17.55 17.86 25.95
N ARG A 206 -17.25 16.97 26.90
CA ARG A 206 -18.16 16.69 28.04
C ARG A 206 -18.29 17.86 29.00
N ARG A 207 -17.31 18.75 29.06
CA ARG A 207 -17.27 19.90 29.97
C ARG A 207 -17.69 21.22 29.30
N HIS A 208 -17.26 21.43 28.06
CA HIS A 208 -17.31 22.72 27.40
C HIS A 208 -18.11 22.74 26.08
N GLY A 209 -18.77 21.61 25.71
CA GLY A 209 -19.40 21.46 24.40
C GLY A 209 -18.39 21.06 23.31
N THR A 210 -18.88 20.59 22.15
CA THR A 210 -18.01 19.94 21.14
C THR A 210 -17.06 20.92 20.48
N ARG A 211 -17.54 22.09 20.07
CA ARG A 211 -16.70 23.08 19.35
C ARG A 211 -15.56 23.60 20.21
N ARG A 212 -15.86 24.03 21.42
CA ARG A 212 -14.84 24.52 22.38
C ARG A 212 -13.93 23.41 22.85
N GLY A 213 -14.48 22.20 23.11
CA GLY A 213 -13.72 21.02 23.49
C GLY A 213 -12.72 20.59 22.41
N ALA A 214 -13.07 20.73 21.12
CA ALA A 214 -12.16 20.47 20.01
C ALA A 214 -10.96 21.44 19.99
N LEU A 215 -11.19 22.73 20.19
CA LEU A 215 -10.12 23.73 20.23
C LEU A 215 -9.18 23.52 21.43
N ILE A 216 -9.74 23.25 22.62
CA ILE A 216 -8.94 22.98 23.83
C ILE A 216 -8.14 21.67 23.64
N GLY A 217 -8.78 20.61 23.13
CA GLY A 217 -8.12 19.33 22.86
C GLY A 217 -6.97 19.48 21.88
N LEU A 218 -7.18 20.23 20.78
CA LEU A 218 -6.13 20.49 19.79
C LEU A 218 -4.99 21.32 20.39
N ALA A 219 -5.29 22.38 21.13
CA ALA A 219 -4.27 23.19 21.77
C ALA A 219 -3.42 22.40 22.79
N ALA A 220 -4.05 21.51 23.55
CA ALA A 220 -3.36 20.67 24.53
C ALA A 220 -2.50 19.57 23.91
N THR A 221 -2.89 19.03 22.77
CA THR A 221 -2.21 17.85 22.16
C THR A 221 -1.36 18.20 20.94
N GLY A 222 -1.64 19.33 20.28
CA GLY A 222 -1.03 19.71 19.00
C GLY A 222 0.50 19.76 19.03
N GLY A 223 1.08 20.34 20.09
CA GLY A 223 2.54 20.42 20.23
C GLY A 223 3.22 19.05 20.32
N VAL A 224 2.64 18.13 21.10
CA VAL A 224 3.16 16.76 21.25
C VAL A 224 3.05 16.00 19.93
N ILE A 225 1.93 16.09 19.27
CA ILE A 225 1.67 15.41 17.99
C ILE A 225 2.61 15.93 16.90
N THR A 226 2.79 17.25 16.82
CA THR A 226 3.65 17.88 15.81
C THR A 226 5.11 17.51 16.02
N SER A 227 5.62 17.56 17.27
CA SER A 227 7.01 17.17 17.57
C SER A 227 7.25 15.69 17.28
N ALA A 228 6.34 14.80 17.66
CA ALA A 228 6.43 13.38 17.38
C ALA A 228 6.38 13.09 15.87
N GLY A 229 5.48 13.76 15.13
CA GLY A 229 5.40 13.65 13.67
C GLY A 229 6.67 14.09 12.95
N LEU A 230 7.31 15.19 13.39
CA LEU A 230 8.59 15.65 12.86
C LEU A 230 9.73 14.66 13.09
N VAL A 231 9.84 14.12 14.32
CA VAL A 231 10.85 13.11 14.64
C VAL A 231 10.66 11.86 13.80
N LEU A 232 9.43 11.41 13.67
CA LEU A 232 9.11 10.22 12.90
C LEU A 232 9.40 10.43 11.41
N ALA A 233 8.97 11.55 10.84
CA ALA A 233 9.29 11.90 9.45
C ALA A 233 10.79 11.98 9.21
N GLY A 234 11.56 12.56 10.14
CA GLY A 234 13.01 12.59 10.09
C GLY A 234 13.64 11.20 10.10
N THR A 235 13.11 10.29 10.92
CA THR A 235 13.56 8.89 10.97
C THR A 235 13.33 8.16 9.65
N PHE A 236 12.14 8.30 9.05
CA PHE A 236 11.86 7.70 7.75
C PHE A 236 12.64 8.37 6.61
N MET A 237 12.90 9.66 6.70
CA MET A 237 13.77 10.34 5.73
C MET A 237 15.21 9.82 5.81
N ALA A 238 15.71 9.52 7.00
CA ALA A 238 17.02 8.88 7.18
C ALA A 238 17.03 7.46 6.57
N LEU A 239 15.94 6.68 6.68
CA LEU A 239 15.79 5.41 5.98
C LEU A 239 15.87 5.60 4.46
N GLY A 240 15.27 6.68 3.92
CA GLY A 240 15.34 7.04 2.50
C GLY A 240 16.73 7.40 1.99
N SER A 241 17.72 7.64 2.87
CA SER A 241 19.12 7.90 2.48
C SER A 241 19.94 6.63 2.18
N LEU A 242 19.39 5.45 2.44
CA LEU A 242 20.06 4.19 2.14
C LEU A 242 20.13 3.94 0.63
N PRO A 243 21.23 3.34 0.11
CA PRO A 243 21.40 3.05 -1.31
C PRO A 243 20.58 1.81 -1.75
N VAL A 244 19.32 1.73 -1.32
CA VAL A 244 18.37 0.65 -1.64
C VAL A 244 17.07 1.30 -2.08
N ILE A 245 16.66 1.08 -3.32
CA ILE A 245 15.49 1.71 -3.93
C ILE A 245 14.24 1.53 -3.06
N LEU A 246 13.95 0.32 -2.60
CA LEU A 246 12.81 0.02 -1.75
C LEU A 246 12.80 0.86 -0.45
N ALA A 247 13.97 1.02 0.20
CA ALA A 247 14.11 1.82 1.41
C ALA A 247 13.89 3.31 1.14
N THR A 248 14.38 3.80 0.00
CA THR A 248 14.17 5.19 -0.44
C THR A 248 12.69 5.46 -0.72
N GLU A 249 12.01 4.55 -1.42
CA GLU A 249 10.59 4.68 -1.74
C GLU A 249 9.72 4.66 -0.47
N ILE A 250 9.91 3.68 0.42
CA ILE A 250 9.18 3.59 1.69
C ILE A 250 9.50 4.80 2.58
N GLY A 251 10.78 5.14 2.72
CA GLY A 251 11.23 6.26 3.53
C GLY A 251 10.58 7.58 3.11
N PHE A 252 10.57 7.86 1.81
CA PHE A 252 9.95 9.07 1.27
C PHE A 252 8.44 9.10 1.45
N VAL A 253 7.72 8.02 1.05
CA VAL A 253 6.24 7.97 1.14
C VAL A 253 5.78 8.12 2.58
N VAL A 254 6.43 7.40 3.51
CA VAL A 254 6.01 7.44 4.92
C VAL A 254 6.38 8.78 5.56
N ALA A 255 7.59 9.31 5.32
CA ALA A 255 7.97 10.62 5.83
C ALA A 255 7.03 11.72 5.34
N PHE A 256 6.79 11.78 4.03
CA PHE A 256 5.88 12.76 3.43
C PHE A 256 4.44 12.58 3.93
N GLY A 257 3.95 11.34 3.98
CA GLY A 257 2.61 11.03 4.45
C GLY A 257 2.37 11.41 5.92
N VAL A 258 3.36 11.17 6.79
CA VAL A 258 3.31 11.59 8.20
C VAL A 258 3.29 13.12 8.34
N LEU A 259 4.09 13.84 7.55
CA LEU A 259 4.05 15.30 7.53
C LEU A 259 2.70 15.83 7.04
N LEU A 260 2.18 15.26 5.95
CA LEU A 260 0.87 15.62 5.41
C LEU A 260 -0.23 15.38 6.46
N ASP A 261 -0.22 14.21 7.12
CA ASP A 261 -1.19 13.87 8.16
C ASP A 261 -1.10 14.83 9.33
N THR A 262 0.11 15.14 9.80
CA THR A 262 0.33 15.98 10.97
C THR A 262 -0.05 17.43 10.72
N PHE A 263 0.41 18.02 9.62
CA PHE A 263 0.24 19.47 9.38
C PHE A 263 -1.05 19.82 8.66
N VAL A 264 -1.51 18.99 7.71
CA VAL A 264 -2.70 19.31 6.90
C VAL A 264 -3.92 18.60 7.45
N VAL A 265 -3.86 17.27 7.53
CA VAL A 265 -5.05 16.49 7.86
C VAL A 265 -5.49 16.75 9.29
N ARG A 266 -4.59 16.66 10.23
CA ARG A 266 -4.93 16.79 11.66
C ARG A 266 -5.13 18.22 12.10
N SER A 267 -4.20 19.12 11.74
CA SER A 267 -4.29 20.51 12.21
C SER A 267 -5.40 21.29 11.51
N VAL A 268 -5.68 20.99 10.25
CA VAL A 268 -6.67 21.73 9.46
C VAL A 268 -7.95 20.90 9.25
N LEU A 269 -7.85 19.75 8.59
CA LEU A 269 -9.04 19.02 8.14
C LEU A 269 -9.83 18.43 9.31
N VAL A 270 -9.19 17.72 10.23
CA VAL A 270 -9.88 17.13 11.40
C VAL A 270 -10.43 18.22 12.31
N SER A 271 -9.71 19.32 12.48
CA SER A 271 -10.17 20.45 13.28
C SER A 271 -11.37 21.13 12.64
N ALA A 272 -11.35 21.40 11.34
CA ALA A 272 -12.48 21.94 10.59
C ALA A 272 -13.72 21.02 10.69
N LEU A 273 -13.54 19.72 10.48
CA LEU A 273 -14.63 18.74 10.60
C LEU A 273 -15.25 18.71 12.01
N ASN A 274 -14.42 18.84 13.05
CA ASN A 274 -14.94 18.92 14.43
C ASN A 274 -15.80 20.18 14.66
N LEU A 275 -15.43 21.31 14.05
CA LEU A 275 -16.17 22.56 14.16
C LEU A 275 -17.46 22.56 13.32
N ASP A 276 -17.39 22.03 12.08
CA ASP A 276 -18.54 22.01 11.16
C ASP A 276 -19.60 21.01 11.61
N VAL A 277 -19.20 19.77 11.90
CA VAL A 277 -20.12 18.69 12.29
C VAL A 277 -20.64 18.89 13.72
N GLY A 278 -19.82 19.48 14.59
CA GLY A 278 -20.17 19.81 15.96
C GLY A 278 -20.70 18.61 16.73
N ARG A 279 -21.81 18.76 17.46
CA ARG A 279 -22.40 17.71 18.30
C ARG A 279 -22.76 16.41 17.56
N TRP A 280 -23.05 16.45 16.26
CA TRP A 280 -23.40 15.27 15.46
C TRP A 280 -22.24 14.29 15.33
N LEU A 281 -21.01 14.75 15.55
CA LEU A 281 -19.81 13.92 15.56
C LEU A 281 -19.93 12.72 16.54
N TRP A 282 -20.66 12.96 17.64
CA TRP A 282 -20.82 11.97 18.71
C TRP A 282 -22.07 11.08 18.57
N TRP A 283 -22.81 11.16 17.46
CA TRP A 283 -23.94 10.27 17.25
C TRP A 283 -23.50 8.80 17.18
N PRO A 284 -24.19 7.84 17.85
CA PRO A 284 -25.43 7.90 18.62
C PRO A 284 -25.25 8.14 20.13
N SER A 285 -24.09 8.51 20.63
CA SER A 285 -23.85 8.68 22.06
C SER A 285 -24.68 9.83 22.67
N GLY A 286 -24.84 9.81 24.00
CA GLY A 286 -25.59 10.86 24.71
C GLY A 286 -24.99 12.27 24.56
N LEU A 287 -23.78 12.40 24.10
CA LEU A 287 -23.08 13.68 23.94
C LEU A 287 -23.69 14.52 22.80
N HIS A 288 -24.23 13.89 21.76
CA HIS A 288 -24.88 14.60 20.66
C HIS A 288 -26.17 15.35 21.09
N ARG A 289 -26.77 14.99 22.23
CA ARG A 289 -27.99 15.62 22.76
C ARG A 289 -27.71 16.89 23.56
N ARG A 290 -26.46 17.16 23.89
CA ARG A 290 -26.08 18.38 24.61
C ARG A 290 -25.98 19.55 23.63
N PRO A 291 -26.51 20.72 23.97
CA PRO A 291 -26.37 21.92 23.14
C PRO A 291 -24.86 22.29 23.06
N ASP A 292 -24.41 22.70 21.88
CA ASP A 292 -23.12 23.36 21.74
C ASP A 292 -23.24 24.79 22.31
N VAL A 293 -22.24 25.21 23.05
CA VAL A 293 -22.10 26.59 23.48
C VAL A 293 -21.70 27.44 22.27
N ASP A 294 -22.40 28.52 22.00
CA ASP A 294 -22.08 29.38 20.86
C ASP A 294 -20.72 30.06 21.10
N LEU A 295 -19.86 30.07 20.09
CA LEU A 295 -18.55 30.71 20.20
C LEU A 295 -18.66 32.23 20.36
N ASP A 296 -19.72 32.82 19.83
CA ASP A 296 -20.00 34.26 19.93
C ASP A 296 -20.40 34.72 21.36
N GLU A 297 -20.95 33.82 22.17
CA GLU A 297 -21.22 34.11 23.59
C GLU A 297 -19.92 34.21 24.41
N LEU A 298 -18.83 33.55 23.94
CA LEU A 298 -17.55 33.55 24.65
C LEU A 298 -16.74 34.83 24.40
N GLU A 299 -16.91 35.46 23.24
CA GLU A 299 -16.25 36.74 22.92
C GLU A 299 -16.85 37.88 23.77
N ASN A 300 -18.14 37.79 24.10
CA ASN A 300 -18.83 38.76 24.97
C ASN A 300 -18.56 38.55 26.48
N ASP A 301 -18.13 37.33 26.88
CA ASP A 301 -17.84 37.03 28.30
C ASP A 301 -16.35 37.25 28.68
N GLN A 302 -15.53 37.79 27.79
CA GLN A 302 -14.19 38.28 28.17
C GLN A 302 -14.40 39.58 29.00
N PRO A 303 -14.16 39.54 30.32
CA PRO A 303 -14.23 40.76 31.09
C PRO A 303 -13.18 41.73 30.56
N ALA A 304 -13.57 43.01 30.46
CA ALA A 304 -12.73 44.14 30.01
C ALA A 304 -11.50 44.40 30.91
N ALA A 305 -10.70 43.38 31.17
CA ALA A 305 -9.59 43.36 32.11
C ALA A 305 -8.22 43.52 31.47
N LEU A 306 -8.14 43.96 30.19
CA LEU A 306 -6.83 44.24 29.54
C LEU A 306 -6.76 45.67 28.96
N THR A 307 -7.48 46.61 29.53
CA THR A 307 -7.26 48.06 29.28
C THR A 307 -7.00 48.79 30.58
N THR A 308 -5.83 48.54 31.15
CA THR A 308 -5.10 49.45 32.06
C THR A 308 -3.59 49.20 31.94
#